data_e8eb686b5fa03f43c1635c7c9a7d0734
#
_entry.id   e8eb686b5fa03f43c1635c7c9a7d0734
#
_cell.length_a   1.000
_cell.length_b   1.000
_cell.length_c   1.000
_cell.angle_alpha   90.00
_cell.angle_beta   90.00
_cell.angle_gamma   90.00
#
_symmetry.space_group_name_H-M   'P 1'
#
loop_
_entity.id
_entity.type
_entity.pdbx_description
1 polymer ?
#
loop_
_entity_poly.entity_id
_entity_poly.type
_entity_poly.pdbx_seq_one_letter_code
_entity_poly.pdbx_strand_id
1 'polypeptide(L)'
;SDTVQSVDFSGDGKPDQLSIDRNKRGEILSTSLRMGMNVSGARAIEPSNVIRSITNGFGAVTGITYLPLTDSRAYTRMYDSAAASWGKGAPVYDYIAPLYVVSDVSVSSPTYANPSARSRAEYHYVGAKLQAGGRGLLGFAEIIVYDPQLRTRTNTRYRQDFPFTGLPVDTLQTVYAGGSKFSAVTDVSSRQTTIWPTVSSSTRP
;
A
#
# COMPACT_ATOMS: atom_id res chain seq x y z
N SER A 1 -15.23 -37.01 -8.09
CA SER A 1 -15.11 -36.59 -6.71
C SER A 1 -14.59 -35.16 -6.68
N ASP A 2 -15.33 -34.32 -6.02
CA ASP A 2 -15.00 -32.90 -5.92
C ASP A 2 -13.85 -32.71 -4.96
N THR A 3 -12.86 -31.93 -5.37
CA THR A 3 -11.78 -31.48 -4.50
C THR A 3 -12.02 -30.03 -4.16
N VAL A 4 -12.07 -29.72 -2.88
CA VAL A 4 -12.19 -28.36 -2.38
C VAL A 4 -10.91 -28.00 -1.65
N GLN A 5 -10.30 -26.90 -2.05
CA GLN A 5 -9.12 -26.33 -1.40
C GLN A 5 -9.42 -24.92 -0.91
N SER A 6 -8.93 -24.61 0.29
CA SER A 6 -9.03 -23.27 0.84
C SER A 6 -7.63 -22.68 0.90
N VAL A 7 -7.44 -21.59 0.16
CA VAL A 7 -6.16 -20.86 0.09
C VAL A 7 -6.45 -19.41 -0.30
N ASP A 8 -5.63 -18.48 0.16
CA ASP A 8 -5.75 -17.07 -0.23
C ASP A 8 -5.17 -16.85 -1.64
N PHE A 9 -6.00 -17.00 -2.67
CA PHE A 9 -5.62 -16.75 -4.07
C PHE A 9 -5.58 -15.27 -4.41
N SER A 10 -6.38 -14.46 -3.71
CA SER A 10 -6.44 -13.02 -3.96
C SER A 10 -5.32 -12.25 -3.27
N GLY A 11 -4.65 -12.87 -2.29
CA GLY A 11 -3.62 -12.23 -1.47
C GLY A 11 -4.18 -11.13 -0.56
N ASP A 12 -5.46 -11.24 -0.17
CA ASP A 12 -6.13 -10.26 0.70
C ASP A 12 -6.16 -10.70 2.18
N GLY A 13 -5.49 -11.80 2.52
CA GLY A 13 -5.41 -12.34 3.88
C GLY A 13 -6.64 -13.11 4.31
N LYS A 14 -7.57 -13.39 3.40
CA LYS A 14 -8.78 -14.18 3.65
C LYS A 14 -8.76 -15.45 2.82
N PRO A 15 -9.26 -16.56 3.36
CA PRO A 15 -9.30 -17.80 2.60
C PRO A 15 -10.33 -17.70 1.47
N ASP A 16 -9.87 -18.01 0.27
CA ASP A 16 -10.71 -18.27 -0.89
C ASP A 16 -10.96 -19.77 -1.01
N GLN A 17 -11.98 -20.16 -1.75
CA GLN A 17 -12.34 -21.56 -1.95
C GLN A 17 -12.21 -21.93 -3.43
N LEU A 18 -11.29 -22.83 -3.75
CA LEU A 18 -11.18 -23.45 -5.06
C LEU A 18 -11.90 -24.79 -5.05
N SER A 19 -12.88 -24.95 -5.91
CA SER A 19 -13.58 -26.23 -6.12
C SER A 19 -13.26 -26.76 -7.50
N ILE A 20 -12.80 -28.01 -7.55
CA ILE A 20 -12.47 -28.72 -8.78
C ILE A 20 -13.39 -29.95 -8.86
N ASP A 21 -14.28 -29.97 -9.85
CA ASP A 21 -15.14 -31.11 -10.11
C ASP A 21 -14.49 -32.03 -11.15
N ARG A 22 -14.46 -33.34 -10.86
CA ARG A 22 -13.86 -34.36 -11.70
C ARG A 22 -14.84 -35.50 -12.00
N ASN A 23 -14.81 -36.02 -13.24
CA ASN A 23 -15.57 -37.20 -13.60
C ASN A 23 -14.95 -38.49 -12.98
N LYS A 24 -15.59 -39.63 -13.21
CA LYS A 24 -15.12 -40.95 -12.72
C LYS A 24 -13.76 -41.38 -13.30
N ARG A 25 -13.30 -40.74 -14.38
CA ARG A 25 -11.99 -40.99 -15.02
C ARG A 25 -10.91 -40.02 -14.53
N GLY A 26 -11.22 -39.08 -13.59
CA GLY A 26 -10.30 -38.09 -13.05
C GLY A 26 -10.13 -36.83 -13.92
N GLU A 27 -10.86 -36.72 -15.03
CA GLU A 27 -10.82 -35.54 -15.91
C GLU A 27 -11.57 -34.38 -15.24
N ILE A 28 -11.03 -33.16 -15.34
CA ILE A 28 -11.64 -31.94 -14.78
C ILE A 28 -12.86 -31.57 -15.62
N LEU A 29 -14.02 -31.54 -15.00
CA LEU A 29 -15.27 -31.10 -15.60
C LEU A 29 -15.50 -29.62 -15.43
N SER A 30 -15.23 -29.09 -14.24
CA SER A 30 -15.37 -27.68 -13.93
C SER A 30 -14.39 -27.25 -12.85
N THR A 31 -14.06 -25.97 -12.86
CA THR A 31 -13.28 -25.31 -11.82
C THR A 31 -13.99 -24.03 -11.43
N SER A 32 -14.28 -23.85 -10.14
CA SER A 32 -14.88 -22.64 -9.63
C SER A 32 -14.04 -22.07 -8.49
N LEU A 33 -13.83 -20.75 -8.50
CA LEU A 33 -13.16 -20.02 -7.45
C LEU A 33 -14.15 -19.08 -6.75
N ARG A 34 -14.31 -19.29 -5.45
CA ARG A 34 -15.05 -18.36 -4.58
C ARG A 34 -14.08 -17.54 -3.78
N MET A 35 -14.05 -16.23 -4.02
CA MET A 35 -13.28 -15.28 -3.23
C MET A 35 -13.88 -15.15 -1.83
N GLY A 36 -13.04 -14.93 -0.81
CA GLY A 36 -13.48 -14.67 0.55
C GLY A 36 -14.54 -13.57 0.58
N MET A 37 -15.75 -13.90 1.07
CA MET A 37 -16.92 -13.01 1.07
C MET A 37 -17.24 -12.55 2.49
N ASN A 38 -17.81 -11.37 2.63
CA ASN A 38 -18.42 -10.94 3.88
C ASN A 38 -19.77 -11.65 4.08
N VAL A 39 -20.37 -11.46 5.25
CA VAL A 39 -21.69 -12.05 5.60
C VAL A 39 -22.81 -11.64 4.65
N SER A 40 -22.66 -10.58 3.87
CA SER A 40 -23.62 -10.10 2.86
C SER A 40 -23.37 -10.69 1.47
N GLY A 41 -22.40 -11.61 1.31
CA GLY A 41 -22.06 -12.22 0.02
C GLY A 41 -21.27 -11.32 -0.93
N ALA A 42 -20.88 -10.12 -0.50
CA ALA A 42 -19.99 -9.25 -1.26
C ALA A 42 -18.53 -9.59 -0.96
N ARG A 43 -17.64 -9.40 -1.95
CA ARG A 43 -16.21 -9.58 -1.76
C ARG A 43 -15.71 -8.69 -0.63
N ALA A 44 -15.20 -9.29 0.42
CA ALA A 44 -14.69 -8.57 1.57
C ALA A 44 -13.25 -8.13 1.30
N ILE A 45 -13.08 -6.94 0.74
CA ILE A 45 -11.76 -6.34 0.48
C ILE A 45 -11.17 -5.73 1.76
N GLU A 46 -12.01 -5.49 2.78
CA GLU A 46 -11.58 -4.82 4.00
C GLU A 46 -11.05 -5.79 5.06
N PRO A 47 -9.96 -5.40 5.77
CA PRO A 47 -9.41 -6.21 6.84
C PRO A 47 -10.37 -6.34 8.03
N SER A 48 -10.26 -7.44 8.76
CA SER A 48 -10.91 -7.62 10.05
C SER A 48 -10.04 -6.97 11.15
N ASN A 49 -10.68 -6.54 12.25
CA ASN A 49 -10.00 -6.05 13.47
C ASN A 49 -9.09 -4.82 13.26
N VAL A 50 -9.51 -3.89 12.41
CA VAL A 50 -8.84 -2.60 12.22
C VAL A 50 -9.74 -1.44 12.67
N ILE A 51 -9.11 -0.33 13.04
CA ILE A 51 -9.83 0.91 13.37
C ILE A 51 -10.34 1.54 12.07
N ARG A 52 -11.66 1.64 11.91
CA ARG A 52 -12.30 2.25 10.73
C ARG A 52 -12.71 3.69 10.94
N SER A 53 -13.01 4.05 12.19
CA SER A 53 -13.37 5.42 12.54
C SER A 53 -12.98 5.74 13.96
N ILE A 54 -12.65 7.01 14.17
CA ILE A 54 -12.36 7.59 15.48
C ILE A 54 -13.23 8.82 15.61
N THR A 55 -14.03 8.89 16.67
CA THR A 55 -14.82 10.09 17.00
C THR A 55 -14.21 10.75 18.21
N ASN A 56 -13.87 12.04 18.13
CA ASN A 56 -13.33 12.78 19.25
C ASN A 56 -14.46 13.34 20.14
N GLY A 57 -14.09 13.92 21.29
CA GLY A 57 -15.04 14.47 22.26
C GLY A 57 -15.90 15.65 21.75
N PHE A 58 -15.54 16.25 20.61
CA PHE A 58 -16.30 17.31 19.94
C PHE A 58 -17.17 16.79 18.79
N GLY A 59 -17.24 15.46 18.60
CA GLY A 59 -18.03 14.83 17.54
C GLY A 59 -17.37 14.82 16.16
N ALA A 60 -16.14 15.30 16.01
CA ALA A 60 -15.42 15.17 14.75
C ALA A 60 -15.01 13.72 14.51
N VAL A 61 -15.28 13.23 13.30
CA VAL A 61 -15.06 11.83 12.90
C VAL A 61 -13.90 11.75 11.91
N THR A 62 -12.92 10.89 12.21
CA THR A 62 -11.89 10.45 11.28
C THR A 62 -12.26 9.07 10.78
N GLY A 63 -12.46 8.91 9.46
CA GLY A 63 -12.69 7.62 8.81
C GLY A 63 -11.42 7.14 8.13
N ILE A 64 -11.14 5.83 8.19
CA ILE A 64 -9.93 5.21 7.64
C ILE A 64 -10.35 4.02 6.77
N THR A 65 -9.84 3.98 5.55
CA THR A 65 -10.06 2.87 4.60
C THR A 65 -8.73 2.17 4.33
N TYR A 66 -8.78 0.86 4.19
CA TYR A 66 -7.61 0.02 3.98
C TYR A 66 -7.75 -0.78 2.69
N LEU A 67 -6.62 -1.04 2.04
CA LEU A 67 -6.52 -1.96 0.91
C LEU A 67 -5.31 -2.89 1.11
N PRO A 68 -5.35 -4.12 0.60
CA PRO A 68 -4.20 -5.02 0.65
C PRO A 68 -3.11 -4.59 -0.34
N LEU A 69 -1.85 -4.95 -0.08
CA LEU A 69 -0.74 -4.70 -1.00
C LEU A 69 -0.88 -5.41 -2.36
N THR A 70 -1.82 -6.31 -2.49
CA THR A 70 -2.17 -6.97 -3.76
C THR A 70 -3.09 -6.11 -4.63
N ASP A 71 -3.64 -5.01 -4.10
CA ASP A 71 -4.51 -4.09 -4.82
C ASP A 71 -3.69 -2.96 -5.46
N SER A 72 -3.73 -2.87 -6.80
CA SER A 72 -2.99 -1.86 -7.56
C SER A 72 -3.44 -0.41 -7.30
N ARG A 73 -4.61 -0.21 -6.68
CA ARG A 73 -5.07 1.12 -6.27
C ARG A 73 -4.26 1.66 -5.10
N ALA A 74 -3.76 0.78 -4.22
CA ALA A 74 -2.98 1.16 -3.05
C ALA A 74 -1.47 0.96 -3.24
N TYR A 75 -1.05 0.04 -4.11
CA TYR A 75 0.34 -0.36 -4.19
C TYR A 75 0.84 -0.58 -5.60
N THR A 76 2.04 -0.10 -5.87
CA THR A 76 2.81 -0.41 -7.09
C THR A 76 4.12 -1.10 -6.72
N ARG A 77 4.35 -2.23 -7.33
CA ARG A 77 5.62 -2.95 -7.23
C ARG A 77 6.69 -2.20 -8.00
N MET A 78 7.85 -1.99 -7.39
CA MET A 78 9.00 -1.39 -8.05
C MET A 78 9.97 -2.49 -8.45
N TYR A 79 10.09 -2.75 -9.74
CA TYR A 79 11.14 -3.61 -10.28
C TYR A 79 12.40 -2.77 -10.47
N ASP A 80 13.25 -2.70 -9.46
CA ASP A 80 14.52 -2.02 -9.57
C ASP A 80 15.66 -3.05 -9.53
N SER A 81 16.42 -3.11 -10.63
CA SER A 81 17.64 -3.90 -10.68
C SER A 81 18.72 -3.39 -9.71
N ALA A 82 18.65 -2.11 -9.32
CA ALA A 82 19.52 -1.51 -8.32
C ALA A 82 19.19 -1.98 -6.89
N ALA A 83 18.01 -2.55 -6.64
CA ALA A 83 17.65 -3.11 -5.33
C ALA A 83 18.60 -4.24 -4.89
N ALA A 84 19.25 -4.91 -5.82
CA ALA A 84 20.28 -5.91 -5.53
C ALA A 84 21.52 -5.33 -4.82
N SER A 85 21.69 -4.01 -4.83
CA SER A 85 22.85 -3.33 -4.20
C SER A 85 22.60 -2.84 -2.77
N TRP A 86 21.36 -2.91 -2.27
CA TRP A 86 20.97 -2.22 -1.03
C TRP A 86 21.16 -3.02 0.25
N GLY A 87 21.54 -4.25 0.16
CA GLY A 87 21.80 -5.08 1.33
C GLY A 87 23.14 -5.77 1.21
N LYS A 88 24.22 -5.26 1.83
CA LYS A 88 25.46 -6.02 1.93
C LYS A 88 25.19 -7.34 2.65
N GLY A 89 25.28 -8.45 1.93
CA GLY A 89 25.35 -9.79 2.46
C GLY A 89 24.07 -10.63 2.43
N ALA A 90 22.86 -10.05 2.27
CA ALA A 90 21.63 -10.84 2.12
C ALA A 90 20.79 -10.33 0.95
N PRO A 91 20.12 -11.20 0.19
CA PRO A 91 19.29 -10.80 -0.92
C PRO A 91 18.07 -10.00 -0.45
N VAL A 92 17.74 -8.98 -1.22
CA VAL A 92 16.56 -8.15 -1.04
C VAL A 92 15.50 -8.61 -2.03
N TYR A 93 14.29 -8.84 -1.53
CA TYR A 93 13.15 -9.29 -2.32
C TYR A 93 12.05 -8.24 -2.33
N ASP A 94 11.27 -8.22 -3.41
CA ASP A 94 10.00 -7.53 -3.40
C ASP A 94 9.07 -8.17 -2.38
N TYR A 95 8.46 -7.34 -1.55
CA TYR A 95 7.51 -7.81 -0.57
C TYR A 95 6.09 -7.63 -1.09
N ILE A 96 5.41 -8.76 -1.28
CA ILE A 96 3.98 -8.83 -1.55
C ILE A 96 3.41 -9.83 -0.57
N ALA A 97 2.51 -9.39 0.27
CA ALA A 97 1.86 -10.20 1.27
C ALA A 97 0.44 -9.68 1.50
N PRO A 98 -0.43 -10.43 2.16
CA PRO A 98 -1.74 -9.98 2.60
C PRO A 98 -1.63 -8.96 3.74
N LEU A 99 -0.81 -7.93 3.53
CA LEU A 99 -0.65 -6.78 4.41
C LEU A 99 -1.58 -5.67 3.95
N TYR A 100 -2.41 -5.19 4.86
CA TYR A 100 -3.28 -4.06 4.59
C TYR A 100 -2.58 -2.74 4.93
N VAL A 101 -2.74 -1.78 4.04
CA VAL A 101 -2.25 -0.41 4.21
C VAL A 101 -3.41 0.57 4.17
N VAL A 102 -3.23 1.72 4.78
CA VAL A 102 -4.22 2.80 4.72
C VAL A 102 -4.26 3.33 3.30
N SER A 103 -5.42 3.27 2.65
CA SER A 103 -5.62 3.80 1.30
C SER A 103 -6.27 5.18 1.29
N ASP A 104 -7.02 5.49 2.35
CA ASP A 104 -7.77 6.74 2.44
C ASP A 104 -8.00 7.11 3.90
N VAL A 105 -7.87 8.40 4.19
CA VAL A 105 -8.25 9.00 5.47
C VAL A 105 -9.17 10.17 5.20
N SER A 106 -10.34 10.19 5.82
CA SER A 106 -11.29 11.29 5.76
C SER A 106 -11.54 11.87 7.14
N VAL A 107 -11.53 13.17 7.26
CA VAL A 107 -11.76 13.90 8.55
C VAL A 107 -12.93 14.85 8.40
N SER A 108 -13.81 14.92 9.39
CA SER A 108 -14.89 15.91 9.44
C SER A 108 -14.30 17.32 9.29
N SER A 109 -14.78 18.05 8.30
CA SER A 109 -14.37 19.43 8.00
C SER A 109 -15.62 20.26 7.67
N PRO A 110 -16.56 20.43 8.64
CA PRO A 110 -17.82 21.10 8.39
C PRO A 110 -17.61 22.55 7.98
N THR A 111 -18.37 22.99 6.98
CA THR A 111 -18.45 24.39 6.56
C THR A 111 -19.89 24.89 6.75
N TYR A 112 -20.08 26.21 6.74
CA TYR A 112 -21.43 26.78 6.81
C TYR A 112 -22.34 26.29 5.68
N ALA A 113 -21.81 26.16 4.47
CA ALA A 113 -22.55 25.69 3.30
C ALA A 113 -22.75 24.16 3.28
N ASN A 114 -21.87 23.41 3.93
CA ASN A 114 -21.94 21.94 3.99
C ASN A 114 -21.47 21.43 5.37
N PRO A 115 -22.43 21.25 6.30
CA PRO A 115 -22.12 20.71 7.64
C PRO A 115 -21.56 19.30 7.64
N SER A 116 -21.76 18.53 6.56
CA SER A 116 -21.26 17.16 6.40
C SER A 116 -19.97 17.09 5.59
N ALA A 117 -19.33 18.21 5.29
CA ALA A 117 -18.11 18.24 4.52
C ALA A 117 -16.99 17.48 5.22
N ARG A 118 -16.13 16.83 4.42
CA ARG A 118 -14.96 16.09 4.88
C ARG A 118 -13.73 16.50 4.07
N SER A 119 -12.62 16.65 4.75
CA SER A 119 -11.29 16.66 4.14
C SER A 119 -10.84 15.22 3.93
N ARG A 120 -10.10 14.97 2.84
CA ARG A 120 -9.70 13.61 2.44
C ARG A 120 -8.24 13.60 2.00
N ALA A 121 -7.51 12.55 2.40
CA ALA A 121 -6.18 12.25 1.90
C ALA A 121 -6.16 10.81 1.39
N GLU A 122 -5.71 10.61 0.15
CA GLU A 122 -5.54 9.30 -0.47
C GLU A 122 -4.06 8.91 -0.46
N TYR A 123 -3.78 7.64 -0.19
CA TYR A 123 -2.42 7.11 -0.05
C TYR A 123 -2.14 6.05 -1.11
N HIS A 124 -0.95 6.10 -1.67
CA HIS A 124 -0.42 5.06 -2.55
C HIS A 124 1.02 4.75 -2.18
N TYR A 125 1.35 3.47 -2.16
CA TYR A 125 2.65 2.97 -1.71
C TYR A 125 3.41 2.34 -2.86
N VAL A 126 4.74 2.48 -2.87
CA VAL A 126 5.58 1.97 -3.95
C VAL A 126 6.78 1.22 -3.37
N GLY A 127 7.07 0.06 -3.94
CA GLY A 127 8.34 -0.63 -3.74
C GLY A 127 8.58 -1.14 -2.33
N ALA A 128 7.67 -1.92 -1.75
CA ALA A 128 7.92 -2.63 -0.51
C ALA A 128 9.02 -3.67 -0.69
N LYS A 129 10.03 -3.68 0.17
CA LYS A 129 11.16 -4.60 0.13
C LYS A 129 11.33 -5.33 1.45
N LEU A 130 11.79 -6.56 1.35
CA LEU A 130 12.16 -7.42 2.47
C LEU A 130 13.60 -7.90 2.29
N GLN A 131 14.40 -7.81 3.32
CA GLN A 131 15.75 -8.35 3.34
C GLN A 131 15.80 -9.66 4.13
N ALA A 132 16.18 -10.74 3.47
CA ALA A 132 16.48 -12.00 4.15
C ALA A 132 17.73 -11.87 5.03
N GLY A 133 17.92 -12.80 5.97
CA GLY A 133 19.09 -12.78 6.85
C GLY A 133 18.94 -11.90 8.10
N GLY A 134 17.69 -11.66 8.53
CA GLY A 134 17.40 -11.13 9.88
C GLY A 134 16.95 -9.67 9.95
N ARG A 135 16.97 -8.90 8.86
CA ARG A 135 16.50 -7.50 8.89
C ARG A 135 15.01 -7.35 8.64
N GLY A 136 14.39 -8.28 7.90
CA GLY A 136 12.96 -8.28 7.66
C GLY A 136 12.49 -7.17 6.70
N LEU A 137 11.35 -6.57 6.99
CA LEU A 137 10.73 -5.55 6.15
C LEU A 137 11.53 -4.24 6.17
N LEU A 138 11.92 -3.77 4.98
CA LEU A 138 12.65 -2.50 4.80
C LEU A 138 11.72 -1.30 4.55
N GLY A 139 10.40 -1.52 4.59
CA GLY A 139 9.41 -0.50 4.31
C GLY A 139 9.20 -0.24 2.81
N PHE A 140 8.60 0.91 2.50
CA PHE A 140 8.31 1.34 1.14
C PHE A 140 9.41 2.26 0.62
N ALA A 141 9.71 2.16 -0.69
CA ALA A 141 10.64 3.08 -1.35
C ALA A 141 10.03 4.48 -1.49
N GLU A 142 8.71 4.56 -1.71
CA GLU A 142 8.00 5.81 -1.85
C GLU A 142 6.59 5.71 -1.26
N ILE A 143 6.14 6.79 -0.64
CA ILE A 143 4.74 6.99 -0.22
C ILE A 143 4.23 8.25 -0.91
N ILE A 144 3.09 8.11 -1.58
CA ILE A 144 2.42 9.18 -2.30
C ILE A 144 1.15 9.53 -1.54
N VAL A 145 1.00 10.80 -1.22
CA VAL A 145 -0.22 11.35 -0.60
C VAL A 145 -0.87 12.31 -1.57
N TYR A 146 -2.14 12.09 -1.85
CA TYR A 146 -2.93 12.97 -2.69
C TYR A 146 -4.02 13.65 -1.85
N ASP A 147 -4.06 14.98 -1.87
CA ASP A 147 -5.13 15.80 -1.30
C ASP A 147 -6.03 16.30 -2.43
N PRO A 148 -7.26 15.78 -2.55
CA PRO A 148 -8.16 16.16 -3.63
C PRO A 148 -8.75 17.56 -3.46
N GLN A 149 -8.81 18.12 -2.24
CA GLN A 149 -9.31 19.47 -1.98
C GLN A 149 -8.29 20.53 -2.44
N LEU A 150 -7.04 20.34 -2.07
CA LEU A 150 -5.94 21.21 -2.47
C LEU A 150 -5.38 20.88 -3.85
N ARG A 151 -5.80 19.76 -4.43
CA ARG A 151 -5.22 19.21 -5.68
C ARG A 151 -3.70 19.09 -5.62
N THR A 152 -3.19 18.70 -4.45
CA THR A 152 -1.77 18.49 -4.24
C THR A 152 -1.43 17.02 -4.19
N ARG A 153 -0.26 16.69 -4.69
CA ARG A 153 0.36 15.37 -4.55
C ARG A 153 1.71 15.55 -3.90
N THR A 154 1.93 14.82 -2.82
CA THR A 154 3.20 14.78 -2.11
C THR A 154 3.82 13.41 -2.25
N ASN A 155 4.97 13.32 -2.88
CA ASN A 155 5.76 12.11 -3.03
C ASN A 155 6.92 12.18 -2.05
N THR A 156 7.01 11.27 -1.11
CA THR A 156 8.15 11.14 -0.20
C THR A 156 8.88 9.84 -0.49
N ARG A 157 10.17 9.93 -0.83
CA ARG A 157 11.04 8.78 -1.05
C ARG A 157 11.80 8.47 0.23
N TYR A 158 11.98 7.17 0.50
CA TYR A 158 12.61 6.67 1.71
C TYR A 158 13.80 5.79 1.39
N ARG A 159 14.76 5.77 2.30
CA ARG A 159 15.88 4.85 2.25
C ARG A 159 15.43 3.45 2.70
N GLN A 160 15.93 2.44 1.99
CA GLN A 160 15.71 1.04 2.33
C GLN A 160 17.03 0.32 2.66
N ASP A 161 18.14 1.07 2.74
CA ASP A 161 19.45 0.58 3.09
C ASP A 161 19.77 0.78 4.58
N PHE A 162 20.54 -0.14 5.14
CA PHE A 162 20.97 -0.05 6.54
C PHE A 162 22.17 0.92 6.68
N PRO A 163 22.26 1.70 7.73
CA PRO A 163 21.36 1.78 8.91
C PRO A 163 20.21 2.79 8.76
N PHE A 164 19.99 3.31 7.58
CA PHE A 164 19.12 4.45 7.33
C PHE A 164 17.70 4.05 6.86
N THR A 165 17.33 2.79 7.02
CA THR A 165 16.01 2.28 6.61
C THR A 165 14.89 3.11 7.20
N GLY A 166 13.96 3.55 6.33
CA GLY A 166 12.79 4.35 6.70
C GLY A 166 13.05 5.86 6.82
N LEU A 167 14.29 6.33 6.64
CA LEU A 167 14.59 7.77 6.64
C LEU A 167 14.23 8.40 5.28
N PRO A 168 13.62 9.60 5.27
CA PRO A 168 13.28 10.28 4.02
C PRO A 168 14.52 10.73 3.26
N VAL A 169 14.50 10.57 1.94
CA VAL A 169 15.53 11.08 1.02
C VAL A 169 15.15 12.44 0.52
N ASP A 170 13.95 12.54 -0.06
CA ASP A 170 13.39 13.78 -0.54
C ASP A 170 11.86 13.75 -0.48
N THR A 171 11.28 14.92 -0.54
CA THR A 171 9.84 15.12 -0.67
C THR A 171 9.60 16.08 -1.83
N LEU A 172 8.78 15.63 -2.78
CA LEU A 172 8.33 16.44 -3.91
C LEU A 172 6.84 16.71 -3.74
N GLN A 173 6.48 17.98 -3.63
CA GLN A 173 5.09 18.42 -3.66
C GLN A 173 4.76 19.03 -5.01
N THR A 174 3.64 18.61 -5.58
CA THR A 174 3.15 19.00 -6.89
C THR A 174 1.71 19.47 -6.78
N VAL A 175 1.37 20.61 -7.37
CA VAL A 175 0.00 21.11 -7.48
C VAL A 175 -0.53 20.80 -8.87
N TYR A 176 -1.76 20.33 -8.98
CA TYR A 176 -2.41 19.98 -10.25
C TYR A 176 -3.43 21.04 -10.64
N ALA A 177 -3.24 21.65 -11.80
CA ALA A 177 -4.16 22.66 -12.34
C ALA A 177 -5.43 22.04 -12.97
N GLY A 178 -5.41 20.76 -13.31
CA GLY A 178 -6.55 20.03 -13.87
C GLY A 178 -6.14 18.65 -14.38
N GLY A 179 -7.11 17.75 -14.58
CA GLY A 179 -6.86 16.41 -15.10
C GLY A 179 -6.88 15.29 -14.06
N SER A 180 -6.45 14.09 -14.45
CA SER A 180 -6.40 12.91 -13.59
C SER A 180 -5.38 13.08 -12.47
N LYS A 181 -5.70 12.57 -11.25
CA LYS A 181 -4.84 12.62 -10.04
C LYS A 181 -3.40 12.10 -10.23
N PHE A 182 -3.11 11.49 -11.34
CA PHE A 182 -1.82 10.87 -11.64
C PHE A 182 -1.17 11.35 -12.96
N SER A 183 -1.84 12.18 -13.74
CA SER A 183 -1.24 12.78 -14.93
C SER A 183 -0.72 14.18 -14.58
N ALA A 184 0.58 14.35 -14.69
CA ALA A 184 1.25 15.58 -14.31
C ALA A 184 1.08 16.67 -15.37
N VAL A 185 0.27 17.68 -15.07
CA VAL A 185 0.56 19.02 -15.57
C VAL A 185 0.91 19.84 -14.34
N THR A 186 2.18 20.11 -14.15
CA THR A 186 2.74 20.80 -12.99
C THR A 186 2.79 22.28 -13.24
N ASP A 187 1.99 23.05 -12.51
CA ASP A 187 2.19 24.51 -12.50
C ASP A 187 3.17 24.94 -11.41
N VAL A 188 3.24 24.20 -10.29
CA VAL A 188 4.18 24.50 -9.19
C VAL A 188 4.64 23.20 -8.55
N SER A 189 5.94 23.00 -8.48
CA SER A 189 6.56 21.93 -7.70
C SER A 189 7.60 22.48 -6.73
N SER A 190 7.59 22.00 -5.50
CA SER A 190 8.65 22.22 -4.54
C SER A 190 9.29 20.90 -4.15
N ARG A 191 10.63 20.87 -4.07
CA ARG A 191 11.39 19.70 -3.65
C ARG A 191 12.21 20.03 -2.42
N GLN A 192 12.04 19.22 -1.38
CA GLN A 192 12.91 19.24 -0.20
C GLN A 192 13.75 17.96 -0.20
N THR A 193 15.07 18.09 -0.21
CA THR A 193 15.98 16.96 -0.17
C THR A 193 16.67 16.93 1.18
N THR A 194 16.64 15.79 1.84
CA THR A 194 17.38 15.57 3.09
C THR A 194 18.68 14.85 2.78
N ILE A 195 19.81 15.46 3.11
CA ILE A 195 21.13 14.87 2.94
C ILE A 195 21.49 14.11 4.22
N TRP A 196 21.54 12.79 4.12
CA TRP A 196 22.03 11.95 5.19
C TRP A 196 23.52 11.66 5.00
N PRO A 197 24.31 11.62 6.07
CA PRO A 197 25.73 11.27 5.94
C PRO A 197 25.87 9.87 5.34
N THR A 198 26.70 9.76 4.32
CA THR A 198 27.14 8.45 3.81
C THR A 198 28.05 7.81 4.85
N VAL A 199 27.70 6.60 5.29
CA VAL A 199 28.66 5.78 6.04
C VAL A 199 29.74 5.37 5.03
N SER A 200 30.87 6.06 5.02
CA SER A 200 32.04 5.56 4.33
C SER A 200 32.37 4.19 4.94
N SER A 201 32.47 3.17 4.11
CA SER A 201 33.02 1.89 4.53
C SER A 201 34.50 2.10 4.83
N SER A 202 34.82 2.64 6.01
CA SER A 202 36.17 2.53 6.52
C SER A 202 36.39 1.05 6.78
N THR A 203 37.31 0.47 6.03
CA THR A 203 37.95 -0.80 6.28
C THR A 203 38.14 -1.00 7.78
N ARG A 204 37.50 -2.03 8.32
CA ARG A 204 37.90 -2.57 9.60
C ARG A 204 39.33 -3.09 9.46
N PRO A 205 40.20 -2.79 10.44
CA PRO A 205 41.50 -3.41 10.53
C PRO A 205 41.37 -4.92 10.68
#